data_73f75b32fa22b2450d47e162192f98b5
#
_entry.id   73f75b32fa22b2450d47e162192f98b5
#
_cell.length_a   1.000
_cell.length_b   1.000
_cell.length_c   1.000
_cell.angle_alpha   90.00
_cell.angle_beta   90.00
_cell.angle_gamma   90.00
#
_symmetry.space_group_name_H-M   'P 1'
#
loop_
_entity.id
_entity.type
_entity.pdbx_description
1 polymer ?
#
loop_
_entity_poly.entity_id
_entity_poly.type
_entity_poly.pdbx_seq_one_letter_code
_entity_poly.pdbx_strand_id
1 'polypeptide(L)'
;MVDADVKRIVFSSTCATYGIPDVVPIPETHAQRPINPYGESKLFIERALYWYGQAYGLRSWALRYFNAAGADPEGHLGEDHVPETHLIPLAIGAALGIHPPVKVFGTDYPTPDGTCIRDYIHVSDLAEAHLAALRALFRPDSAKAATLNLGTGIGHSVLEVIACVRDIFGKDVPCEFAPRRPGDPPRLVAQSSAQSTIGWSPRRSVLANIVESACRWQALQRSSEVVQA
;
A
#
# COMPACT_ATOMS: atom_id res chain seq x y z
N MET A 1 -23.20 11.43 5.87
CA MET A 1 -23.25 11.58 4.40
C MET A 1 -24.70 11.62 3.91
N VAL A 2 -25.52 10.63 4.24
CA VAL A 2 -26.94 10.58 3.79
C VAL A 2 -27.69 11.83 4.22
N ASP A 3 -27.63 12.19 5.51
CA ASP A 3 -28.30 13.38 6.08
C ASP A 3 -27.80 14.71 5.50
N ALA A 4 -26.56 14.74 5.01
CA ALA A 4 -25.96 15.92 4.38
C ALA A 4 -26.07 15.91 2.84
N ASP A 5 -26.85 14.98 2.28
CA ASP A 5 -27.03 14.75 0.83
C ASP A 5 -25.71 14.56 0.04
N VAL A 6 -24.65 14.09 0.70
CA VAL A 6 -23.38 13.74 0.05
C VAL A 6 -23.49 12.32 -0.50
N LYS A 7 -23.63 12.18 -1.81
CA LYS A 7 -23.97 10.92 -2.50
C LYS A 7 -22.76 10.20 -3.13
N ARG A 8 -21.54 10.64 -2.93
CA ARG A 8 -20.34 10.07 -3.56
C ARG A 8 -19.24 9.88 -2.56
N ILE A 9 -18.60 8.71 -2.60
CA ILE A 9 -17.45 8.39 -1.74
C ILE A 9 -16.43 7.54 -2.50
N VAL A 10 -15.16 7.88 -2.37
CA VAL A 10 -14.04 7.01 -2.66
C VAL A 10 -13.50 6.49 -1.33
N PHE A 11 -13.46 5.18 -1.19
CA PHE A 11 -13.07 4.51 0.05
C PHE A 11 -11.69 3.87 -0.08
N SER A 12 -10.78 4.23 0.81
CA SER A 12 -9.47 3.61 0.95
C SER A 12 -9.61 2.22 1.56
N SER A 13 -9.72 1.20 0.70
CA SER A 13 -9.74 -0.21 1.07
C SER A 13 -8.33 -0.83 1.00
N THR A 14 -8.21 -2.15 1.02
CA THR A 14 -6.93 -2.85 1.11
C THR A 14 -6.96 -4.22 0.43
N CYS A 15 -5.81 -4.68 -0.06
CA CYS A 15 -5.63 -6.07 -0.50
C CYS A 15 -5.78 -7.09 0.65
N ALA A 16 -5.69 -6.68 1.91
CA ALA A 16 -5.89 -7.56 3.06
C ALA A 16 -7.30 -8.18 3.11
N THR A 17 -8.27 -7.61 2.38
CA THR A 17 -9.62 -8.21 2.23
C THR A 17 -9.59 -9.55 1.52
N TYR A 18 -8.57 -9.84 0.70
CA TYR A 18 -8.45 -11.12 -0.02
C TYR A 18 -7.96 -12.27 0.86
N GLY A 19 -7.21 -11.98 1.94
CA GLY A 19 -6.57 -12.99 2.78
C GLY A 19 -5.41 -13.68 2.07
N ILE A 20 -5.40 -15.02 2.09
CA ILE A 20 -4.42 -15.84 1.36
C ILE A 20 -4.96 -16.08 -0.06
N PRO A 21 -4.34 -15.51 -1.09
CA PRO A 21 -4.87 -15.62 -2.46
C PRO A 21 -4.55 -16.97 -3.09
N ASP A 22 -5.53 -17.54 -3.81
CA ASP A 22 -5.36 -18.76 -4.60
C ASP A 22 -4.66 -18.47 -5.96
N VAL A 23 -4.72 -17.21 -6.42
CA VAL A 23 -4.17 -16.74 -7.71
C VAL A 23 -3.39 -15.45 -7.50
N VAL A 24 -2.19 -15.38 -8.10
CA VAL A 24 -1.34 -14.18 -8.10
C VAL A 24 -0.79 -13.98 -9.53
N PRO A 25 -0.95 -12.76 -10.12
CA PRO A 25 -1.49 -11.53 -9.57
C PRO A 25 -2.99 -11.64 -9.23
N ILE A 26 -3.43 -10.91 -8.16
CA ILE A 26 -4.76 -11.00 -7.58
C ILE A 26 -5.73 -10.09 -8.36
N PRO A 27 -6.75 -10.63 -9.06
CA PRO A 27 -7.74 -9.81 -9.74
C PRO A 27 -8.78 -9.24 -8.77
N GLU A 28 -9.48 -8.17 -9.14
CA GLU A 28 -10.56 -7.58 -8.35
C GLU A 28 -11.73 -8.55 -8.07
N THR A 29 -11.90 -9.54 -8.94
CA THR A 29 -12.92 -10.59 -8.82
C THR A 29 -12.56 -11.72 -7.86
N HIS A 30 -11.33 -11.72 -7.32
CA HIS A 30 -10.90 -12.72 -6.35
C HIS A 30 -11.79 -12.73 -5.10
N ALA A 31 -12.07 -13.91 -4.57
CA ALA A 31 -12.86 -14.04 -3.34
C ALA A 31 -12.21 -13.30 -2.16
N GLN A 32 -13.02 -12.59 -1.39
CA GLN A 32 -12.56 -11.89 -0.19
C GLN A 32 -12.76 -12.79 1.04
N ARG A 33 -11.64 -13.19 1.66
CA ARG A 33 -11.59 -14.04 2.85
C ARG A 33 -10.50 -13.51 3.79
N PRO A 34 -10.70 -12.34 4.42
CA PRO A 34 -9.70 -11.73 5.28
C PRO A 34 -9.30 -12.68 6.42
N ILE A 35 -8.04 -12.60 6.82
CA ILE A 35 -7.44 -13.45 7.86
C ILE A 35 -6.97 -12.64 9.08
N ASN A 36 -7.33 -11.37 9.12
CA ASN A 36 -7.01 -10.49 10.23
C ASN A 36 -8.11 -9.43 10.44
N PRO A 37 -8.22 -8.83 11.65
CA PRO A 37 -9.26 -7.84 11.96
C PRO A 37 -9.25 -6.61 11.08
N TYR A 38 -8.07 -6.18 10.60
CA TYR A 38 -7.95 -5.04 9.69
C TYR A 38 -8.63 -5.33 8.34
N GLY A 39 -8.31 -6.45 7.69
CA GLY A 39 -8.94 -6.87 6.43
C GLY A 39 -10.46 -7.04 6.59
N GLU A 40 -10.90 -7.65 7.71
CA GLU A 40 -12.32 -7.83 7.99
C GLU A 40 -13.06 -6.49 8.16
N SER A 41 -12.48 -5.53 8.87
CA SER A 41 -13.07 -4.21 9.05
C SER A 41 -13.25 -3.47 7.73
N LYS A 42 -12.27 -3.56 6.83
CA LYS A 42 -12.33 -2.95 5.50
C LYS A 42 -13.37 -3.63 4.61
N LEU A 43 -13.44 -4.96 4.63
CA LEU A 43 -14.47 -5.71 3.92
C LEU A 43 -15.88 -5.38 4.43
N PHE A 44 -16.06 -5.24 5.74
CA PHE A 44 -17.31 -4.81 6.31
C PHE A 44 -17.77 -3.45 5.78
N ILE A 45 -16.85 -2.48 5.67
CA ILE A 45 -17.15 -1.15 5.13
C ILE A 45 -17.51 -1.25 3.63
N GLU A 46 -16.81 -2.05 2.82
CA GLU A 46 -17.18 -2.26 1.41
C GLU A 46 -18.61 -2.79 1.28
N ARG A 47 -18.99 -3.77 2.11
CA ARG A 47 -20.35 -4.32 2.15
C ARG A 47 -21.39 -3.29 2.61
N ALA A 48 -21.06 -2.51 3.63
CA ALA A 48 -21.94 -1.44 4.10
C ALA A 48 -22.17 -0.40 3.00
N LEU A 49 -21.12 0.06 2.31
CA LEU A 49 -21.24 1.01 1.20
C LEU A 49 -22.09 0.47 0.06
N TYR A 50 -22.00 -0.82 -0.26
CA TYR A 50 -22.89 -1.46 -1.22
C TYR A 50 -24.36 -1.34 -0.81
N TRP A 51 -24.71 -1.67 0.45
CA TRP A 51 -26.08 -1.60 0.92
C TRP A 51 -26.59 -0.15 1.04
N TYR A 52 -25.75 0.80 1.43
CA TYR A 52 -26.09 2.21 1.37
C TYR A 52 -26.33 2.69 -0.07
N GLY A 53 -25.62 2.13 -1.02
CA GLY A 53 -25.88 2.35 -2.45
C GLY A 53 -27.27 1.90 -2.87
N GLN A 54 -27.69 0.70 -2.42
CA GLN A 54 -29.02 0.16 -2.71
C GLN A 54 -30.15 0.97 -2.03
N ALA A 55 -29.96 1.33 -0.76
CA ALA A 55 -31.01 1.97 0.04
C ALA A 55 -31.14 3.47 -0.21
N TYR A 56 -30.03 4.17 -0.41
CA TYR A 56 -29.99 5.65 -0.42
C TYR A 56 -29.37 6.25 -1.67
N GLY A 57 -29.00 5.43 -2.65
CA GLY A 57 -28.41 5.89 -3.91
C GLY A 57 -26.96 6.41 -3.75
N LEU A 58 -26.26 6.02 -2.68
CA LEU A 58 -24.85 6.35 -2.50
C LEU A 58 -24.01 5.69 -3.60
N ARG A 59 -23.17 6.47 -4.25
CA ARG A 59 -22.19 5.97 -5.22
C ARG A 59 -20.85 5.81 -4.53
N SER A 60 -20.28 4.60 -4.59
CA SER A 60 -19.06 4.30 -3.85
C SER A 60 -18.07 3.51 -4.69
N TRP A 61 -16.80 3.92 -4.65
CA TRP A 61 -15.70 3.16 -5.23
C TRP A 61 -14.69 2.83 -4.15
N ALA A 62 -14.39 1.53 -3.98
CA ALA A 62 -13.41 1.03 -3.04
C ALA A 62 -12.09 0.78 -3.76
N LEU A 63 -11.02 1.43 -3.29
CA LEU A 63 -9.68 1.30 -3.83
C LEU A 63 -8.87 0.36 -2.92
N ARG A 64 -8.65 -0.88 -3.37
CA ARG A 64 -7.89 -1.90 -2.67
C ARG A 64 -6.42 -1.78 -3.03
N TYR A 65 -5.68 -0.92 -2.34
CA TYR A 65 -4.26 -0.81 -2.58
C TYR A 65 -3.45 -1.83 -1.79
N PHE A 66 -2.24 -2.09 -2.29
CA PHE A 66 -1.30 -3.04 -1.73
C PHE A 66 -0.40 -2.32 -0.73
N ASN A 67 0.89 -2.29 -0.91
CA ASN A 67 1.79 -1.66 0.05
C ASN A 67 2.05 -0.19 -0.33
N ALA A 68 1.29 0.73 0.27
CA ALA A 68 1.58 2.16 0.14
C ALA A 68 2.95 2.47 0.72
N ALA A 69 3.77 3.23 -0.01
CA ALA A 69 5.12 3.54 0.41
C ALA A 69 5.66 4.81 -0.27
N GLY A 70 6.82 5.27 0.16
CA GLY A 70 7.41 6.51 -0.31
C GLY A 70 6.88 7.74 0.42
N ALA A 71 7.27 8.90 -0.06
CA ALA A 71 6.88 10.19 0.50
C ALA A 71 6.62 11.20 -0.61
N ASP A 72 6.04 12.34 -0.25
CA ASP A 72 5.87 13.45 -1.18
C ASP A 72 7.23 13.84 -1.81
N PRO A 73 7.33 13.91 -3.15
CA PRO A 73 8.57 14.28 -3.82
C PRO A 73 9.12 15.65 -3.44
N GLU A 74 8.25 16.57 -3.00
CA GLU A 74 8.64 17.91 -2.53
C GLU A 74 9.06 17.91 -1.05
N GLY A 75 8.86 16.78 -0.34
CA GLY A 75 9.28 16.63 1.07
C GLY A 75 8.35 17.29 2.09
N HIS A 76 7.12 17.64 1.72
CA HIS A 76 6.16 18.24 2.65
C HIS A 76 5.45 17.21 3.52
N LEU A 77 5.28 15.98 3.02
CA LEU A 77 4.55 14.90 3.67
C LEU A 77 5.29 13.57 3.53
N GLY A 78 5.22 12.76 4.55
CA GLY A 78 5.76 11.41 4.54
C GLY A 78 5.23 10.59 5.69
N GLU A 79 5.71 9.36 5.79
CA GLU A 79 5.31 8.42 6.82
C GLU A 79 6.01 8.76 8.14
N ASP A 80 5.21 8.83 9.23
CA ASP A 80 5.67 9.12 10.59
C ASP A 80 4.79 8.38 11.60
N HIS A 81 5.00 7.09 11.77
CA HIS A 81 4.28 6.24 12.69
C HIS A 81 5.02 5.99 14.00
N VAL A 82 4.28 6.00 15.11
CA VAL A 82 4.79 5.61 16.44
C VAL A 82 3.86 4.57 17.05
N PRO A 83 4.28 3.29 17.16
CA PRO A 83 5.53 2.72 16.64
C PRO A 83 5.51 2.51 15.11
N GLU A 84 6.69 2.58 14.47
CA GLU A 84 6.83 2.25 13.05
C GLU A 84 6.79 0.73 12.83
N THR A 85 6.11 0.30 11.77
CA THR A 85 5.92 -1.12 11.45
C THR A 85 6.14 -1.48 9.98
N HIS A 86 6.29 -0.49 9.11
CA HIS A 86 6.48 -0.70 7.69
C HIS A 86 7.94 -0.90 7.30
N LEU A 87 8.17 -1.79 6.33
CA LEU A 87 9.50 -2.28 5.99
C LEU A 87 10.47 -1.18 5.54
N ILE A 88 10.05 -0.29 4.63
CA ILE A 88 10.94 0.75 4.07
C ILE A 88 11.41 1.74 5.14
N PRO A 89 10.54 2.35 5.95
CA PRO A 89 10.97 3.21 7.05
C PRO A 89 11.86 2.49 8.07
N LEU A 90 11.53 1.24 8.43
CA LEU A 90 12.35 0.44 9.35
C LEU A 90 13.74 0.16 8.76
N ALA A 91 13.85 -0.14 7.47
CA ALA A 91 15.12 -0.38 6.81
C ALA A 91 15.98 0.89 6.75
N ILE A 92 15.38 2.03 6.42
CA ILE A 92 16.06 3.34 6.45
C ILE A 92 16.52 3.67 7.87
N GLY A 93 15.64 3.49 8.85
CA GLY A 93 15.94 3.75 10.25
C GLY A 93 17.06 2.85 10.80
N ALA A 94 17.10 1.58 10.41
CA ALA A 94 18.19 0.67 10.77
C ALA A 94 19.52 1.07 10.11
N ALA A 95 19.52 1.47 8.83
CA ALA A 95 20.70 2.01 8.14
C ALA A 95 21.22 3.31 8.77
N LEU A 96 20.33 4.10 9.37
CA LEU A 96 20.65 5.33 10.12
C LEU A 96 21.08 5.06 11.56
N GLY A 97 20.89 3.85 12.08
CA GLY A 97 21.15 3.49 13.48
C GLY A 97 20.14 4.06 14.48
N ILE A 98 18.96 4.48 14.03
CA ILE A 98 17.86 5.00 14.88
C ILE A 98 16.80 3.94 15.20
N HIS A 99 16.76 2.88 14.42
CA HIS A 99 15.95 1.69 14.68
C HIS A 99 16.83 0.46 14.89
N PRO A 100 16.33 -0.56 15.61
CA PRO A 100 17.01 -1.84 15.71
C PRO A 100 17.12 -2.51 14.33
N PRO A 101 17.93 -3.57 14.20
CA PRO A 101 18.03 -4.36 12.97
C PRO A 101 16.65 -4.78 12.44
N VAL A 102 16.47 -4.73 11.13
CA VAL A 102 15.22 -5.12 10.46
C VAL A 102 14.96 -6.60 10.69
N LYS A 103 13.80 -6.96 11.23
CA LYS A 103 13.40 -8.37 11.35
C LYS A 103 12.83 -8.88 10.03
N VAL A 104 13.54 -9.82 9.41
CA VAL A 104 13.11 -10.54 8.20
C VAL A 104 12.36 -11.79 8.65
N PHE A 105 11.03 -11.79 8.50
CA PHE A 105 10.15 -12.85 8.98
C PHE A 105 9.97 -13.94 7.90
N GLY A 106 10.59 -15.11 8.12
CA GLY A 106 10.56 -16.25 7.21
C GLY A 106 11.58 -16.10 6.08
N THR A 107 12.33 -17.17 5.86
CA THR A 107 13.33 -17.30 4.77
C THR A 107 13.11 -18.58 3.97
N ASP A 108 11.95 -19.18 4.15
CA ASP A 108 11.58 -20.49 3.61
C ASP A 108 10.26 -20.45 2.83
N TYR A 109 9.79 -19.26 2.44
CA TYR A 109 8.65 -19.12 1.54
C TYR A 109 8.97 -19.62 0.13
N PRO A 110 7.97 -20.10 -0.64
CA PRO A 110 8.16 -20.53 -2.03
C PRO A 110 8.32 -19.31 -2.96
N THR A 111 9.38 -18.55 -2.75
CA THR A 111 9.78 -17.34 -3.46
C THR A 111 11.27 -17.43 -3.83
N PRO A 112 11.78 -16.65 -4.78
CA PRO A 112 13.17 -16.79 -5.26
C PRO A 112 14.25 -16.69 -4.18
N ASP A 113 14.04 -15.81 -3.16
CA ASP A 113 14.99 -15.61 -2.06
C ASP A 113 14.46 -16.09 -0.70
N GLY A 114 13.31 -16.79 -0.71
CA GLY A 114 12.69 -17.34 0.49
C GLY A 114 11.92 -16.32 1.33
N THR A 115 11.91 -15.02 0.98
CA THR A 115 11.17 -14.00 1.74
C THR A 115 9.86 -13.62 1.05
N CYS A 116 8.93 -12.99 1.80
CA CYS A 116 7.64 -12.56 1.27
C CYS A 116 7.78 -11.55 0.13
N ILE A 117 6.91 -11.63 -0.87
CA ILE A 117 6.84 -10.70 -1.98
C ILE A 117 5.62 -9.79 -1.82
N ARG A 118 5.81 -8.48 -1.98
CA ARG A 118 4.78 -7.44 -1.88
C ARG A 118 4.84 -6.49 -3.08
N ASP A 119 3.68 -5.98 -3.48
CA ASP A 119 3.53 -4.96 -4.51
C ASP A 119 3.53 -3.60 -3.82
N TYR A 120 4.55 -2.79 -4.08
CA TYR A 120 4.71 -1.46 -3.49
C TYR A 120 4.21 -0.40 -4.46
N ILE A 121 3.42 0.54 -3.93
CA ILE A 121 2.83 1.63 -4.69
C ILE A 121 3.15 2.96 -4.03
N HIS A 122 3.62 3.92 -4.83
CA HIS A 122 3.99 5.24 -4.34
C HIS A 122 2.76 6.02 -3.86
N VAL A 123 2.86 6.67 -2.71
CA VAL A 123 1.74 7.45 -2.12
C VAL A 123 1.19 8.52 -3.05
N SER A 124 2.03 9.16 -3.88
CA SER A 124 1.58 10.14 -4.87
C SER A 124 0.76 9.50 -6.00
N ASP A 125 1.11 8.28 -6.44
CA ASP A 125 0.32 7.53 -7.42
C ASP A 125 -1.03 7.14 -6.82
N LEU A 126 -1.09 6.78 -5.52
CA LEU A 126 -2.34 6.54 -4.81
C LEU A 126 -3.21 7.80 -4.74
N ALA A 127 -2.64 8.96 -4.45
CA ALA A 127 -3.36 10.22 -4.42
C ALA A 127 -3.98 10.55 -5.80
N GLU A 128 -3.20 10.36 -6.88
CA GLU A 128 -3.70 10.51 -8.25
C GLU A 128 -4.83 9.52 -8.58
N ALA A 129 -4.74 8.26 -8.11
CA ALA A 129 -5.79 7.26 -8.28
C ALA A 129 -7.09 7.64 -7.56
N HIS A 130 -7.00 8.16 -6.33
CA HIS A 130 -8.16 8.64 -5.58
C HIS A 130 -8.85 9.79 -6.31
N LEU A 131 -8.09 10.74 -6.84
CA LEU A 131 -8.63 11.85 -7.62
C LEU A 131 -9.27 11.37 -8.93
N ALA A 132 -8.64 10.43 -9.63
CA ALA A 132 -9.19 9.84 -10.86
C ALA A 132 -10.50 9.08 -10.58
N ALA A 133 -10.56 8.29 -9.51
CA ALA A 133 -11.76 7.58 -9.08
C ALA A 133 -12.88 8.55 -8.69
N LEU A 134 -12.55 9.62 -7.94
CA LEU A 134 -13.51 10.65 -7.58
C LEU A 134 -14.09 11.33 -8.83
N ARG A 135 -13.26 11.74 -9.77
CA ARG A 135 -13.70 12.32 -11.06
C ARG A 135 -14.61 11.34 -11.84
N ALA A 136 -14.26 10.06 -11.84
CA ALA A 136 -15.08 9.03 -12.49
C ALA A 136 -16.46 8.88 -11.84
N LEU A 137 -16.60 9.02 -10.52
CA LEU A 137 -17.90 9.00 -9.83
C LEU A 137 -18.86 10.13 -10.26
N PHE A 138 -18.36 11.20 -10.84
CA PHE A 138 -19.20 12.28 -11.38
C PHE A 138 -19.67 12.05 -12.81
N ARG A 139 -19.12 11.07 -13.53
CA ARG A 139 -19.57 10.75 -14.90
C ARG A 139 -20.97 10.12 -14.84
N PRO A 140 -21.90 10.51 -15.74
CA PRO A 140 -23.24 9.96 -15.76
C PRO A 140 -23.30 8.45 -16.02
N ASP A 141 -22.38 7.95 -16.84
CA ASP A 141 -22.25 6.57 -17.30
C ASP A 141 -21.41 5.66 -16.38
N SER A 142 -20.81 6.23 -15.32
CA SER A 142 -19.97 5.42 -14.44
C SER A 142 -20.78 4.48 -13.54
N ALA A 143 -20.19 3.34 -13.21
CA ALA A 143 -20.79 2.40 -12.27
C ALA A 143 -21.11 3.08 -10.92
N LYS A 144 -22.28 2.71 -10.34
CA LYS A 144 -22.69 3.23 -9.03
C LYS A 144 -21.80 2.72 -7.91
N ALA A 145 -21.31 1.48 -8.03
CA ALA A 145 -20.35 0.88 -7.12
C ALA A 145 -19.28 0.15 -7.94
N ALA A 146 -18.04 0.29 -7.54
CA ALA A 146 -16.90 -0.43 -8.14
C ALA A 146 -15.81 -0.69 -7.10
N THR A 147 -15.01 -1.69 -7.38
CA THR A 147 -13.76 -1.96 -6.65
C THR A 147 -12.61 -1.99 -7.64
N LEU A 148 -11.50 -1.38 -7.28
CA LEU A 148 -10.29 -1.36 -8.08
C LEU A 148 -9.08 -1.76 -7.23
N ASN A 149 -8.25 -2.65 -7.75
CA ASN A 149 -6.94 -2.87 -7.19
C ASN A 149 -5.99 -1.73 -7.60
N LEU A 150 -5.24 -1.23 -6.64
CA LEU A 150 -4.18 -0.27 -6.89
C LEU A 150 -2.83 -0.89 -6.51
N GLY A 151 -2.08 -1.28 -7.51
CA GLY A 151 -0.75 -1.84 -7.43
C GLY A 151 -0.06 -1.70 -8.79
N THR A 152 1.18 -2.13 -8.85
CA THR A 152 2.01 -2.07 -10.06
C THR A 152 1.90 -3.33 -10.91
N GLY A 153 1.47 -4.45 -10.31
CA GLY A 153 1.57 -5.78 -10.89
C GLY A 153 2.99 -6.38 -10.79
N ILE A 154 3.91 -5.66 -10.15
CA ILE A 154 5.30 -6.07 -9.93
C ILE A 154 5.51 -6.26 -8.42
N GLY A 155 5.96 -7.45 -8.02
CA GLY A 155 6.23 -7.73 -6.62
C GLY A 155 7.72 -7.65 -6.32
N HIS A 156 8.05 -7.15 -5.14
CA HIS A 156 9.41 -7.11 -4.60
C HIS A 156 9.48 -7.89 -3.29
N SER A 157 10.54 -8.67 -3.12
CA SER A 157 10.80 -9.41 -1.89
C SER A 157 11.29 -8.49 -0.78
N VAL A 158 11.25 -8.99 0.46
CA VAL A 158 11.79 -8.24 1.61
C VAL A 158 13.28 -7.96 1.42
N LEU A 159 14.06 -8.94 0.94
CA LEU A 159 15.50 -8.76 0.71
C LEU A 159 15.79 -7.82 -0.46
N GLU A 160 14.99 -7.82 -1.52
CA GLU A 160 15.11 -6.85 -2.62
C GLU A 160 14.88 -5.41 -2.14
N VAL A 161 13.88 -5.20 -1.26
CA VAL A 161 13.65 -3.87 -0.66
C VAL A 161 14.83 -3.43 0.21
N ILE A 162 15.34 -4.32 1.05
CA ILE A 162 16.51 -4.04 1.90
C ILE A 162 17.75 -3.72 1.04
N ALA A 163 17.98 -4.49 -0.02
CA ALA A 163 19.07 -4.22 -0.97
C ALA A 163 18.91 -2.86 -1.65
N CYS A 164 17.70 -2.51 -2.08
CA CYS A 164 17.42 -1.22 -2.68
C CYS A 164 17.70 -0.05 -1.70
N VAL A 165 17.31 -0.18 -0.43
CA VAL A 165 17.62 0.83 0.61
C VAL A 165 19.14 0.96 0.80
N ARG A 166 19.86 -0.18 0.90
CA ARG A 166 21.33 -0.19 1.02
C ARG A 166 21.99 0.54 -0.16
N ASP A 167 21.56 0.21 -1.37
CA ASP A 167 22.19 0.74 -2.60
C ASP A 167 21.94 2.25 -2.78
N ILE A 168 20.76 2.74 -2.41
CA ILE A 168 20.40 4.16 -2.47
C ILE A 168 21.05 4.95 -1.32
N PHE A 169 21.05 4.39 -0.12
CA PHE A 169 21.57 5.08 1.07
C PHE A 169 23.09 4.99 1.19
N GLY A 170 23.71 4.05 0.47
CA GLY A 170 25.18 3.80 0.53
C GLY A 170 25.65 3.24 1.86
N LYS A 171 24.77 2.63 2.67
CA LYS A 171 25.06 2.04 3.98
C LYS A 171 24.38 0.68 4.12
N ASP A 172 25.04 -0.22 4.84
CA ASP A 172 24.44 -1.50 5.20
C ASP A 172 23.18 -1.33 6.03
N VAL A 173 22.19 -2.19 5.78
CA VAL A 173 20.96 -2.29 6.56
C VAL A 173 21.07 -3.50 7.48
N PRO A 174 21.29 -3.32 8.77
CA PRO A 174 21.34 -4.43 9.73
C PRO A 174 20.05 -5.24 9.73
N CYS A 175 20.15 -6.57 9.66
CA CYS A 175 19.01 -7.48 9.60
C CYS A 175 19.13 -8.62 10.60
N GLU A 176 17.98 -9.07 11.13
CA GLU A 176 17.81 -10.28 11.93
C GLU A 176 16.79 -11.18 11.28
N PHE A 177 17.10 -12.45 11.10
CA PHE A 177 16.17 -13.43 10.56
C PHE A 177 15.32 -14.04 11.68
N ALA A 178 14.00 -14.12 11.44
CA ALA A 178 13.03 -14.64 12.41
C ALA A 178 12.08 -15.65 11.73
N PRO A 179 11.39 -16.52 12.50
CA PRO A 179 10.35 -17.38 11.97
C PRO A 179 9.25 -16.61 11.23
N ARG A 180 8.50 -17.30 10.35
CA ARG A 180 7.35 -16.71 9.65
C ARG A 180 6.35 -16.12 10.64
N ARG A 181 5.74 -14.99 10.27
CA ARG A 181 4.55 -14.48 10.98
C ARG A 181 3.35 -15.39 10.65
N PRO A 182 2.54 -15.80 11.63
CA PRO A 182 1.30 -16.52 11.36
C PRO A 182 0.38 -15.75 10.41
N GLY A 183 -0.11 -16.42 9.38
CA GLY A 183 -1.06 -15.82 8.43
C GLY A 183 -0.44 -14.87 7.40
N ASP A 184 0.89 -14.79 7.28
CA ASP A 184 1.52 -13.92 6.29
C ASP A 184 1.62 -14.64 4.92
N PRO A 185 0.91 -14.18 3.87
CA PRO A 185 0.95 -14.82 2.56
C PRO A 185 2.33 -14.68 1.90
N PRO A 186 2.81 -15.71 1.16
CA PRO A 186 4.10 -15.63 0.48
C PRO A 186 4.15 -14.52 -0.58
N ARG A 187 3.03 -14.24 -1.28
CA ARG A 187 2.97 -13.26 -2.37
C ARG A 187 1.65 -12.50 -2.36
N LEU A 188 1.73 -11.16 -2.40
CA LEU A 188 0.60 -10.28 -2.63
C LEU A 188 0.98 -9.28 -3.73
N VAL A 189 0.45 -9.50 -4.94
CA VAL A 189 0.72 -8.69 -6.15
C VAL A 189 -0.60 -8.42 -6.84
N ALA A 190 -0.83 -7.20 -7.28
CA ALA A 190 -2.08 -6.77 -7.88
C ALA A 190 -2.18 -7.18 -9.36
N GLN A 191 -3.39 -7.59 -9.76
CA GLN A 191 -3.87 -7.39 -11.12
C GLN A 191 -4.86 -6.23 -11.07
N SER A 192 -4.60 -5.15 -11.80
CA SER A 192 -5.38 -3.91 -11.70
C SER A 192 -6.11 -3.62 -13.01
N SER A 193 -7.41 -3.32 -12.90
CA SER A 193 -8.23 -2.81 -14.01
C SER A 193 -8.33 -1.27 -14.03
N ALA A 194 -7.58 -0.57 -13.18
CA ALA A 194 -7.68 0.88 -13.02
C ALA A 194 -7.35 1.66 -14.29
N GLN A 195 -6.38 1.19 -15.11
CA GLN A 195 -6.06 1.82 -16.39
C GLN A 195 -7.26 1.86 -17.34
N SER A 196 -7.99 0.76 -17.50
CA SER A 196 -9.16 0.69 -18.38
C SER A 196 -10.40 1.38 -17.81
N THR A 197 -10.52 1.41 -16.47
CA THR A 197 -11.72 1.90 -15.79
C THR A 197 -11.69 3.41 -15.54
N ILE A 198 -10.55 3.93 -15.10
CA ILE A 198 -10.39 5.35 -14.71
C ILE A 198 -9.25 6.07 -15.43
N GLY A 199 -8.57 5.38 -16.36
CA GLY A 199 -7.44 5.95 -17.12
C GLY A 199 -6.20 6.18 -16.27
N TRP A 200 -6.08 5.48 -15.12
CA TRP A 200 -4.96 5.65 -14.20
C TRP A 200 -3.97 4.49 -14.29
N SER A 201 -2.71 4.81 -14.25
CA SER A 201 -1.59 3.87 -14.06
C SER A 201 -0.51 4.49 -13.21
N PRO A 202 0.22 3.69 -12.39
CA PRO A 202 1.29 4.19 -11.55
C PRO A 202 2.45 4.73 -12.41
N ARG A 203 3.03 5.85 -12.02
CA ARG A 203 4.14 6.52 -12.73
C ARG A 203 5.40 6.66 -11.88
N ARG A 204 5.24 6.65 -10.56
CA ARG A 204 6.31 6.85 -9.57
C ARG A 204 6.65 5.59 -8.80
N SER A 205 5.92 4.50 -9.03
CA SER A 205 5.96 3.27 -8.24
C SER A 205 7.07 2.28 -8.67
N VAL A 206 8.16 2.77 -9.27
CA VAL A 206 9.41 2.00 -9.36
C VAL A 206 10.02 1.96 -7.97
N LEU A 207 10.49 0.79 -7.51
CA LEU A 207 10.97 0.61 -6.12
C LEU A 207 12.03 1.63 -5.73
N ALA A 208 12.99 1.92 -6.63
CA ALA A 208 14.02 2.92 -6.38
C ALA A 208 13.43 4.31 -6.08
N ASN A 209 12.45 4.78 -6.86
CA ASN A 209 11.81 6.07 -6.66
C ASN A 209 11.07 6.13 -5.31
N ILE A 210 10.40 5.03 -4.94
CA ILE A 210 9.71 4.89 -3.65
C ILE A 210 10.72 5.04 -2.50
N VAL A 211 11.82 4.29 -2.56
CA VAL A 211 12.86 4.30 -1.54
C VAL A 211 13.56 5.66 -1.49
N GLU A 212 13.90 6.27 -2.64
CA GLU A 212 14.53 7.60 -2.69
C GLU A 212 13.67 8.67 -2.02
N SER A 213 12.35 8.70 -2.31
CA SER A 213 11.45 9.67 -1.68
C SER A 213 11.34 9.46 -0.16
N ALA A 214 11.27 8.21 0.30
CA ALA A 214 11.26 7.87 1.72
C ALA A 214 12.57 8.25 2.42
N CYS A 215 13.73 7.99 1.80
CA CYS A 215 15.04 8.41 2.33
C CYS A 215 15.14 9.93 2.47
N ARG A 216 14.68 10.67 1.46
CA ARG A 216 14.66 12.15 1.48
C ARG A 216 13.80 12.67 2.63
N TRP A 217 12.60 12.12 2.82
CA TRP A 217 11.71 12.47 3.93
C TRP A 217 12.37 12.26 5.28
N GLN A 218 12.96 11.09 5.52
CA GLN A 218 13.66 10.79 6.78
C GLN A 218 14.86 11.72 7.03
N ALA A 219 15.57 12.12 5.98
CA ALA A 219 16.67 13.08 6.10
C ALA A 219 16.18 14.49 6.49
N LEU A 220 15.05 14.95 5.93
CA LEU A 220 14.46 16.25 6.26
C LEU A 220 13.96 16.32 7.71
N GLN A 221 13.31 15.25 8.20
CA GLN A 221 12.84 15.19 9.59
C GLN A 221 13.98 15.36 10.58
N ARG A 222 15.10 14.68 10.36
CA ARG A 222 16.29 14.79 11.23
C ARG A 222 16.91 16.18 11.21
N SER A 223 16.94 16.84 10.06
CA SER A 223 17.46 18.21 9.98
C SER A 223 16.64 19.19 10.80
N SER A 224 15.33 18.95 10.89
CA SER A 224 14.40 19.77 11.67
C SER A 224 14.54 19.54 13.18
N GLU A 225 14.81 18.30 13.63
CA GLU A 225 15.04 17.97 15.05
C GLU A 225 16.33 18.58 15.59
N VAL A 226 17.40 18.57 14.78
CA VAL A 226 18.70 19.15 15.17
C VAL A 226 18.65 20.68 15.32
N VAL A 227 17.75 21.36 14.62
CA VAL A 227 17.57 22.83 14.70
C VAL A 227 16.73 23.24 15.92
N GLN A 228 15.93 22.30 16.48
CA GLN A 228 15.08 22.57 17.66
C GLN A 228 15.69 22.16 19.00
N ALA A 229 16.83 21.49 19.01
CA ALA A 229 17.57 21.04 20.18
C ALA A 229 18.75 22.01 20.51
#